data_31d344b10f313692327637dc2da86488
#
_entry.id   31d344b10f313692327637dc2da86488
#
_cell.length_a   1.000
_cell.length_b   1.000
_cell.length_c   1.000
_cell.angle_alpha   90.00
_cell.angle_beta   90.00
_cell.angle_gamma   90.00
#
_symmetry.space_group_name_H-M   'P 1'
#
loop_
_entity.id
_entity.type
_entity.pdbx_description
1 polymer ?
#
loop_
_entity_poly.entity_id
_entity_poly.type
_entity_poly.pdbx_seq_one_letter_code
_entity_poly.pdbx_strand_id
1 'polypeptide(L)'
;VAKEGRVYGLCFARELDTLAAGMGLQGGKYSSYSSWRKNIYEGGLVHLSILLTPSESVGANAQAGFSGLAGSEESLSQEKHIFLLPNGCAIFWNMNVNEERFVIERCISSSKEPLPASQRQDDDIVYTYEQKAYSKRNEPENIDTTIEGDIVFLVSMQHHEKLAISLALAHSLKLFYFEERVD
;
A
#
# COMPACT_ATOMS: atom_id res chain seq x y z
N VAL A 1 10.26 15.46 -11.55
CA VAL A 1 10.27 15.36 -10.08
C VAL A 1 10.05 13.90 -9.71
N ALA A 2 11.01 13.30 -8.98
CA ALA A 2 10.87 11.95 -8.47
C ALA A 2 9.79 11.92 -7.38
N LYS A 3 8.93 10.89 -7.40
CA LYS A 3 7.99 10.61 -6.32
C LYS A 3 8.54 9.41 -5.56
N GLU A 4 8.60 9.55 -4.26
CA GLU A 4 9.00 8.46 -3.37
C GLU A 4 7.87 8.13 -2.41
N GLY A 5 7.81 6.88 -1.98
CA GLY A 5 6.87 6.45 -0.98
C GLY A 5 7.27 5.12 -0.36
N ARG A 6 6.47 4.70 0.61
CA ARG A 6 6.70 3.50 1.39
C ARG A 6 5.69 2.42 1.02
N VAL A 7 6.17 1.19 0.95
CA VAL A 7 5.34 -0.02 0.87
C VAL A 7 5.67 -0.89 2.06
N TYR A 8 4.67 -1.20 2.86
CA TYR A 8 4.79 -2.08 4.02
C TYR A 8 3.94 -3.33 3.82
N GLY A 9 4.52 -4.49 4.05
CA GLY A 9 3.85 -5.78 3.98
C GLY A 9 3.82 -6.46 5.33
N LEU A 10 2.73 -7.14 5.65
CA LEU A 10 2.60 -7.94 6.86
C LEU A 10 1.86 -9.25 6.59
N CYS A 11 2.47 -10.37 6.94
CA CYS A 11 1.82 -11.67 7.07
C CYS A 11 1.35 -11.84 8.52
N PHE A 12 0.04 -11.80 8.77
CA PHE A 12 -0.55 -11.78 10.11
C PHE A 12 -1.52 -12.92 10.39
N ALA A 13 -1.80 -13.73 9.38
CA ALA A 13 -2.69 -14.89 9.52
C ALA A 13 -2.29 -16.00 8.55
N ARG A 14 -2.82 -17.20 8.79
CA ARG A 14 -2.64 -18.30 7.85
C ARG A 14 -3.45 -18.11 6.58
N GLU A 15 -4.69 -17.67 6.75
CA GLU A 15 -5.62 -17.33 5.68
C GLU A 15 -6.46 -16.11 6.09
N LEU A 16 -6.94 -15.37 5.10
CA LEU A 16 -7.82 -14.22 5.28
C LEU A 16 -9.06 -14.35 4.38
N ASP A 17 -10.24 -14.19 4.95
CA ASP A 17 -11.45 -13.89 4.19
C ASP A 17 -11.39 -12.40 3.79
N THR A 18 -10.82 -12.16 2.63
CA THR A 18 -10.56 -10.80 2.13
C THR A 18 -11.82 -10.02 1.83
N LEU A 19 -12.90 -10.72 1.41
CA LEU A 19 -14.19 -10.08 1.15
C LEU A 19 -14.83 -9.60 2.45
N ALA A 20 -14.86 -10.46 3.47
CA ALA A 20 -15.36 -10.09 4.79
C ALA A 20 -14.51 -8.98 5.41
N ALA A 21 -13.18 -9.06 5.30
CA ALA A 21 -12.27 -8.02 5.78
C ALA A 21 -12.49 -6.68 5.07
N GLY A 22 -12.58 -6.69 3.73
CA GLY A 22 -12.86 -5.48 2.95
C GLY A 22 -14.22 -4.86 3.27
N MET A 23 -15.25 -5.68 3.47
CA MET A 23 -16.56 -5.22 3.91
C MET A 23 -16.51 -4.66 5.34
N GLY A 24 -15.77 -5.30 6.24
CA GLY A 24 -15.57 -4.85 7.61
C GLY A 24 -14.85 -3.49 7.69
N LEU A 25 -13.88 -3.25 6.81
CA LEU A 25 -13.19 -1.95 6.70
C LEU A 25 -14.11 -0.85 6.18
N GLN A 26 -14.90 -1.11 5.15
CA GLN A 26 -15.80 -0.14 4.53
C GLN A 26 -17.14 -0.03 5.24
N GLY A 27 -17.51 -1.05 6.01
CA GLY A 27 -18.76 -1.10 6.76
C GLY A 27 -18.72 -0.25 8.01
N GLY A 28 -19.85 0.42 8.27
CA GLY A 28 -20.03 1.25 9.46
C GLY A 28 -20.13 2.73 9.13
N LYS A 29 -21.05 3.39 9.82
CA LYS A 29 -21.44 4.79 9.61
C LYS A 29 -20.27 5.79 9.80
N TYR A 30 -19.17 5.34 10.40
CA TYR A 30 -17.99 6.15 10.73
C TYR A 30 -16.68 5.54 10.23
N SER A 31 -16.74 4.65 9.24
CA SER A 31 -15.53 4.08 8.68
C SER A 31 -14.79 5.10 7.83
N SER A 32 -13.54 5.39 8.18
CA SER A 32 -12.64 6.22 7.37
C SER A 32 -12.41 5.65 5.96
N TYR A 33 -12.71 4.36 5.78
CA TYR A 33 -12.52 3.63 4.52
C TYR A 33 -13.79 3.52 3.67
N SER A 34 -14.91 4.08 4.12
CA SER A 34 -16.20 3.99 3.41
C SER A 34 -16.17 4.65 2.03
N SER A 35 -15.35 5.69 1.85
CA SER A 35 -15.17 6.42 0.59
C SER A 35 -14.08 5.82 -0.32
N TRP A 36 -13.37 4.80 0.14
CA TRP A 36 -12.30 4.20 -0.64
C TRP A 36 -12.87 3.37 -1.80
N ARG A 37 -12.23 3.45 -2.95
CA ARG A 37 -12.54 2.57 -4.08
C ARG A 37 -12.16 1.15 -3.75
N LYS A 38 -13.03 0.19 -4.07
CA LYS A 38 -12.79 -1.23 -3.87
C LYS A 38 -12.78 -1.95 -5.21
N ASN A 39 -11.73 -2.70 -5.46
CA ASN A 39 -11.60 -3.63 -6.56
C ASN A 39 -11.41 -5.05 -6.02
N ILE A 40 -12.03 -6.01 -6.66
CA ILE A 40 -11.88 -7.43 -6.34
C ILE A 40 -11.25 -8.08 -7.56
N TYR A 41 -10.13 -8.75 -7.36
CA TYR A 41 -9.42 -9.46 -8.41
C TYR A 41 -9.69 -10.96 -8.33
N GLU A 42 -9.40 -11.64 -9.43
CA GLU A 42 -9.46 -13.10 -9.48
C GLU A 42 -8.59 -13.71 -8.37
N GLY A 43 -9.05 -14.82 -7.79
CA GLY A 43 -8.40 -15.43 -6.62
C GLY A 43 -8.75 -14.78 -5.29
N GLY A 44 -9.67 -13.81 -5.26
CA GLY A 44 -10.19 -13.23 -4.03
C GLY A 44 -9.32 -12.13 -3.41
N LEU A 45 -8.37 -11.56 -4.13
CA LEU A 45 -7.61 -10.40 -3.67
C LEU A 45 -8.53 -9.17 -3.64
N VAL A 46 -8.52 -8.44 -2.54
CA VAL A 46 -9.25 -7.17 -2.39
C VAL A 46 -8.27 -6.01 -2.34
N HIS A 47 -8.50 -5.01 -3.16
CA HIS A 47 -7.73 -3.78 -3.22
C HIS A 47 -8.63 -2.59 -2.86
N LEU A 48 -8.22 -1.83 -1.87
CA LEU A 48 -8.82 -0.56 -1.48
C LEU A 48 -7.87 0.58 -1.82
N SER A 49 -8.38 1.68 -2.37
CA SER A 49 -7.57 2.84 -2.69
C SER A 49 -8.30 4.16 -2.48
N ILE A 50 -7.55 5.20 -2.14
CA ILE A 50 -8.02 6.58 -2.05
C ILE A 50 -6.96 7.53 -2.60
N LEU A 51 -7.42 8.53 -3.32
CA LEU A 51 -6.62 9.68 -3.74
C LEU A 51 -6.84 10.81 -2.74
N LEU A 52 -5.80 11.16 -1.99
CA LEU A 52 -5.86 12.31 -1.07
C LEU A 52 -5.75 13.58 -1.88
N THR A 53 -6.75 14.45 -1.77
CA THR A 53 -6.66 15.80 -2.31
C THR A 53 -5.83 16.69 -1.37
N PRO A 54 -5.13 17.71 -1.89
CA PRO A 54 -4.26 18.58 -1.08
C PRO A 54 -4.95 19.26 0.11
N SER A 55 -6.29 19.41 0.07
CA SER A 55 -7.08 20.04 1.12
C SER A 55 -7.26 19.15 2.38
N GLU A 56 -7.06 17.85 2.27
CA GLU A 56 -7.26 16.90 3.39
C GLU A 56 -5.99 16.65 4.20
N SER A 57 -4.83 17.08 3.69
CA SER A 57 -3.54 16.94 4.40
C SER A 57 -3.27 18.04 5.46
N VAL A 58 -4.11 19.06 5.59
CA VAL A 58 -3.87 20.24 6.46
C VAL A 58 -4.67 20.19 7.77
N GLY A 59 -5.23 19.08 8.15
CA GLY A 59 -6.08 18.93 9.32
C GLY A 59 -5.38 18.47 10.62
N ALA A 60 -4.14 18.90 10.91
CA ALA A 60 -3.59 18.81 12.26
C ALA A 60 -2.45 19.81 12.46
N ASN A 61 -2.77 20.92 13.15
CA ASN A 61 -1.86 21.94 13.65
C ASN A 61 -1.32 22.98 12.65
N ALA A 62 -2.15 23.97 12.33
CA ALA A 62 -1.64 25.26 11.90
C ALA A 62 -2.16 26.35 12.83
N GLN A 63 -1.38 26.68 13.84
CA GLN A 63 -1.41 28.00 14.46
C GLN A 63 -0.16 28.76 14.09
N ALA A 64 -0.39 29.99 13.61
CA ALA A 64 0.53 31.09 13.44
C ALA A 64 1.36 31.18 12.14
N GLY A 65 0.86 31.96 11.19
CA GLY A 65 1.50 33.17 10.69
C GLY A 65 2.87 33.08 10.02
N PHE A 66 2.86 33.06 8.69
CA PHE A 66 3.73 33.93 7.90
C PHE A 66 3.25 33.97 6.47
N SER A 67 2.80 35.16 6.01
CA SER A 67 2.54 35.44 4.60
C SER A 67 3.85 35.68 3.88
N GLY A 68 4.05 35.02 2.74
CA GLY A 68 5.13 35.41 1.86
C GLY A 68 5.51 34.33 0.84
N LEU A 69 5.22 34.62 -0.43
CA LEU A 69 5.73 34.04 -1.66
C LEU A 69 5.08 32.75 -2.16
N ALA A 70 4.20 32.98 -3.14
CA ALA A 70 3.63 32.02 -4.05
C ALA A 70 4.73 31.24 -4.82
N GLY A 71 5.02 30.04 -4.39
CA GLY A 71 5.56 28.99 -5.21
C GLY A 71 4.48 27.93 -5.28
N SER A 72 3.88 27.75 -6.45
CA SER A 72 2.95 26.67 -6.73
C SER A 72 3.72 25.34 -6.72
N GLU A 73 4.03 24.84 -5.52
CA GLU A 73 4.29 23.42 -5.36
C GLU A 73 2.94 22.75 -5.58
N GLU A 74 2.76 22.15 -6.75
CA GLU A 74 1.72 21.16 -6.99
C GLU A 74 1.89 20.11 -5.88
N SER A 75 1.08 20.24 -4.85
CA SER A 75 0.93 19.23 -3.80
C SER A 75 0.45 17.95 -4.49
N LEU A 76 1.41 17.12 -4.85
CA LEU A 76 1.18 15.87 -5.56
C LEU A 76 0.33 14.98 -4.66
N SER A 77 -0.91 14.75 -5.08
CA SER A 77 -1.85 13.87 -4.40
C SER A 77 -1.21 12.52 -4.14
N GLN A 78 -1.03 12.18 -2.87
CA GLN A 78 -0.55 10.86 -2.47
C GLN A 78 -1.73 9.89 -2.50
N GLU A 79 -1.64 8.93 -3.41
CA GLU A 79 -2.59 7.83 -3.47
C GLU A 79 -2.19 6.77 -2.42
N LYS A 80 -3.15 6.37 -1.58
CA LYS A 80 -2.98 5.28 -0.62
C LYS A 80 -3.66 4.02 -1.12
N HIS A 81 -3.02 2.87 -0.89
CA HIS A 81 -3.59 1.58 -1.27
C HIS A 81 -3.44 0.56 -0.15
N ILE A 82 -4.41 -0.34 -0.08
CA ILE A 82 -4.41 -1.53 0.76
C ILE A 82 -4.70 -2.72 -0.15
N PHE A 83 -3.82 -3.71 -0.17
CA PHE A 83 -4.06 -4.99 -0.83
C PHE A 83 -4.21 -6.06 0.25
N LEU A 84 -5.38 -6.68 0.31
CA LEU A 84 -5.68 -7.79 1.20
C LEU A 84 -5.63 -9.08 0.40
N LEU A 85 -4.81 -10.03 0.83
CA LEU A 85 -4.57 -11.28 0.12
C LEU A 85 -5.13 -12.48 0.90
N PRO A 86 -5.72 -13.47 0.22
CA PRO A 86 -6.28 -14.66 0.87
C PRO A 86 -5.26 -15.48 1.67
N ASN A 87 -3.98 -15.36 1.35
CA ASN A 87 -2.89 -16.04 2.05
C ASN A 87 -2.58 -15.45 3.45
N GLY A 88 -3.40 -14.51 3.95
CA GLY A 88 -3.23 -13.90 5.26
C GLY A 88 -2.23 -12.75 5.32
N CYS A 89 -1.90 -12.16 4.16
CA CYS A 89 -1.04 -10.98 4.07
C CYS A 89 -1.84 -9.73 3.73
N ALA A 90 -1.35 -8.57 4.19
CA ALA A 90 -1.81 -7.26 3.79
C ALA A 90 -0.61 -6.41 3.35
N ILE A 91 -0.76 -5.67 2.25
CA ILE A 91 0.26 -4.79 1.72
C ILE A 91 -0.30 -3.37 1.66
N PHE A 92 0.46 -2.44 2.20
CA PHE A 92 0.08 -1.04 2.39
C PHE A 92 1.00 -0.12 1.59
N TRP A 93 0.41 0.80 0.84
CA TRP A 93 1.13 1.82 0.09
C TRP A 93 0.82 3.20 0.68
N ASN A 94 1.86 3.94 1.06
CA ASN A 94 1.77 5.31 1.59
C ASN A 94 0.89 5.45 2.84
N MET A 95 0.76 4.39 3.64
CA MET A 95 0.05 4.42 4.90
C MET A 95 1.00 4.67 6.07
N ASN A 96 0.50 5.27 7.12
CA ASN A 96 1.24 5.40 8.36
C ASN A 96 0.96 4.21 9.30
N VAL A 97 1.83 4.04 10.29
CA VAL A 97 1.79 2.90 11.23
C VAL A 97 0.45 2.79 11.98
N ASN A 98 -0.21 3.89 12.29
CA ASN A 98 -1.51 3.86 12.99
C ASN A 98 -2.62 3.36 12.05
N GLU A 99 -2.61 3.78 10.80
CA GLU A 99 -3.54 3.30 9.77
C GLU A 99 -3.35 1.82 9.50
N GLU A 100 -2.09 1.36 9.35
CA GLU A 100 -1.75 -0.05 9.16
C GLU A 100 -2.25 -0.90 10.32
N ARG A 101 -1.96 -0.49 11.55
CA ARG A 101 -2.43 -1.16 12.77
C ARG A 101 -3.95 -1.26 12.82
N PHE A 102 -4.64 -0.17 12.54
CA PHE A 102 -6.09 -0.14 12.52
C PHE A 102 -6.67 -1.15 11.52
N VAL A 103 -6.11 -1.21 10.30
CA VAL A 103 -6.55 -2.15 9.27
C VAL A 103 -6.32 -3.60 9.73
N ILE A 104 -5.14 -3.90 10.26
CA ILE A 104 -4.80 -5.25 10.74
C ILE A 104 -5.75 -5.69 11.86
N GLU A 105 -6.00 -4.85 12.86
CA GLU A 105 -6.92 -5.15 13.95
C GLU A 105 -8.34 -5.48 13.45
N ARG A 106 -8.80 -4.77 12.41
CA ARG A 106 -10.09 -5.06 11.77
C ARG A 106 -10.09 -6.34 10.96
N CYS A 107 -8.99 -6.66 10.29
CA CYS A 107 -8.86 -7.87 9.48
C CYS A 107 -8.72 -9.15 10.31
N ILE A 108 -8.22 -9.08 11.54
CA ILE A 108 -8.04 -10.24 12.43
C ILE A 108 -9.36 -11.00 12.64
N SER A 109 -10.48 -10.31 12.78
CA SER A 109 -11.80 -10.94 12.96
C SER A 109 -12.26 -11.76 11.75
N SER A 110 -11.72 -11.47 10.57
CA SER A 110 -12.02 -12.17 9.30
C SER A 110 -10.91 -13.13 8.90
N SER A 111 -9.91 -13.34 9.77
CA SER A 111 -8.79 -14.23 9.50
C SER A 111 -9.00 -15.61 10.12
N LYS A 112 -8.46 -16.62 9.44
CA LYS A 112 -8.34 -17.97 9.99
C LYS A 112 -6.93 -18.14 10.53
N GLU A 113 -6.81 -18.69 11.74
CA GLU A 113 -5.56 -18.90 12.43
C GLU A 113 -4.70 -17.61 12.44
N PRO A 114 -5.15 -16.55 13.13
CA PRO A 114 -4.37 -15.33 13.26
C PRO A 114 -3.05 -15.63 13.97
N LEU A 115 -1.96 -15.07 13.45
CA LEU A 115 -0.63 -15.28 14.00
C LEU A 115 -0.41 -14.39 15.23
N PRO A 116 0.15 -14.94 16.32
CA PRO A 116 0.62 -14.10 17.41
C PRO A 116 1.69 -13.12 16.92
N ALA A 117 1.82 -11.97 17.57
CA ALA A 117 2.72 -10.90 17.14
C ALA A 117 4.16 -11.37 16.90
N SER A 118 4.63 -12.31 17.70
CA SER A 118 5.99 -12.90 17.59
C SER A 118 6.22 -13.81 16.39
N GLN A 119 5.16 -14.18 15.67
CA GLN A 119 5.23 -15.06 14.49
C GLN A 119 4.80 -14.35 13.20
N ARG A 120 4.46 -13.08 13.30
CA ARG A 120 4.15 -12.26 12.13
C ARG A 120 5.44 -11.92 11.42
N GLN A 121 5.36 -11.93 10.09
CA GLN A 121 6.47 -11.55 9.21
C GLN A 121 6.11 -10.25 8.54
N ASP A 122 7.02 -9.30 8.58
CA ASP A 122 6.83 -8.00 7.94
C ASP A 122 8.06 -7.60 7.12
N ASP A 123 7.82 -6.74 6.16
CA ASP A 123 8.86 -6.16 5.32
C ASP A 123 8.48 -4.74 4.93
N ASP A 124 9.46 -3.88 4.80
CA ASP A 124 9.30 -2.45 4.55
C ASP A 124 10.24 -2.04 3.41
N ILE A 125 9.67 -1.70 2.28
CA ILE A 125 10.41 -1.29 1.09
C ILE A 125 10.05 0.14 0.68
N VAL A 126 10.98 0.81 0.02
CA VAL A 126 10.77 2.13 -0.55
C VAL A 126 10.51 1.98 -2.04
N TYR A 127 9.56 2.73 -2.57
CA TYR A 127 9.45 2.87 -4.02
C TYR A 127 9.83 4.28 -4.45
N THR A 128 10.38 4.38 -5.65
CA THR A 128 10.58 5.65 -6.33
C THR A 128 9.98 5.58 -7.73
N TYR A 129 9.37 6.68 -8.13
CA TYR A 129 8.81 6.86 -9.46
C TYR A 129 9.32 8.17 -10.03
N GLU A 130 10.04 8.10 -11.11
CA GLU A 130 10.50 9.27 -11.84
C GLU A 130 9.78 9.36 -13.19
N GLN A 131 8.93 10.37 -13.32
CA GLN A 131 8.32 10.66 -14.60
C GLN A 131 9.42 11.13 -15.56
N LYS A 132 9.98 10.22 -16.33
CA LYS A 132 10.91 10.57 -17.41
C LYS A 132 10.15 11.44 -18.40
N ALA A 133 10.58 12.69 -18.54
CA ALA A 133 10.14 13.51 -19.65
C ALA A 133 10.44 12.73 -20.93
N TYR A 134 9.41 12.47 -21.72
CA TYR A 134 9.56 11.84 -23.02
C TYR A 134 10.60 12.63 -23.82
N SER A 135 11.85 12.18 -23.79
CA SER A 135 12.85 12.70 -24.68
C SER A 135 12.49 12.21 -26.08
N LYS A 136 12.46 13.14 -27.03
CA LYS A 136 12.06 12.96 -28.43
C LYS A 136 13.00 12.02 -29.22
N ARG A 137 13.58 10.99 -28.63
CA ARG A 137 14.32 9.96 -29.32
C ARG A 137 13.42 8.74 -29.48
N ASN A 138 13.13 8.43 -30.75
CA ASN A 138 12.25 7.38 -31.24
C ASN A 138 12.77 5.94 -30.98
N GLU A 139 13.27 5.64 -29.83
CA GLU A 139 13.57 4.26 -29.45
C GLU A 139 12.73 3.90 -28.23
N PRO A 140 11.95 2.80 -28.29
CA PRO A 140 11.32 2.26 -27.09
C PRO A 140 12.44 1.67 -26.24
N GLU A 141 13.03 2.48 -25.35
CA GLU A 141 13.76 1.90 -24.23
C GLU A 141 12.73 1.06 -23.47
N ASN A 142 12.96 -0.24 -23.44
CA ASN A 142 12.24 -1.16 -22.57
C ASN A 142 12.57 -0.76 -21.14
N ILE A 143 11.76 0.15 -20.59
CA ILE A 143 11.91 0.60 -19.22
C ILE A 143 11.05 -0.37 -18.40
N ASP A 144 11.69 -1.34 -17.80
CA ASP A 144 11.05 -2.30 -16.92
C ASP A 144 11.15 -1.82 -15.47
N THR A 145 10.16 -2.17 -14.66
CA THR A 145 10.23 -1.99 -13.21
C THR A 145 11.42 -2.82 -12.69
N THR A 146 12.29 -2.18 -11.94
CA THR A 146 13.47 -2.82 -11.36
C THR A 146 13.44 -2.76 -9.84
N ILE A 147 14.09 -3.72 -9.21
CA ILE A 147 14.25 -3.79 -7.76
C ILE A 147 15.74 -3.85 -7.46
N GLU A 148 16.23 -2.91 -6.66
CA GLU A 148 17.61 -2.82 -6.22
C GLU A 148 17.67 -2.73 -4.69
N GLY A 149 18.00 -3.84 -4.03
CA GLY A 149 17.91 -3.94 -2.58
C GLY A 149 16.46 -3.75 -2.11
N ASP A 150 16.25 -2.80 -1.22
CA ASP A 150 14.93 -2.47 -0.65
C ASP A 150 14.21 -1.33 -1.41
N ILE A 151 14.69 -0.99 -2.62
CA ILE A 151 14.12 0.08 -3.44
C ILE A 151 13.51 -0.50 -4.71
N VAL A 152 12.25 -0.14 -4.97
CA VAL A 152 11.53 -0.47 -6.19
C VAL A 152 11.45 0.77 -7.08
N PHE A 153 11.97 0.67 -8.29
CA PHE A 153 11.89 1.72 -9.31
C PHE A 153 10.66 1.46 -10.19
N LEU A 154 9.60 2.23 -9.98
CA LEU A 154 8.36 2.10 -10.74
C LEU A 154 8.48 2.79 -12.10
N VAL A 155 7.98 2.14 -13.14
CA VAL A 155 7.85 2.69 -14.49
C VAL A 155 6.60 3.55 -14.60
N SER A 156 5.55 3.16 -13.90
CA SER A 156 4.28 3.87 -13.87
C SER A 156 3.71 3.92 -12.46
N MET A 157 2.70 4.74 -12.25
CA MET A 157 1.93 4.76 -11.01
C MET A 157 0.62 3.98 -11.13
N GLN A 158 0.52 3.10 -12.13
CA GLN A 158 -0.69 2.34 -12.39
C GLN A 158 -0.95 1.27 -11.33
N HIS A 159 -2.21 0.99 -11.08
CA HIS A 159 -2.64 0.00 -10.08
C HIS A 159 -2.11 -1.41 -10.35
N HIS A 160 -1.96 -1.79 -11.61
CA HIS A 160 -1.48 -3.13 -11.99
C HIS A 160 -0.01 -3.36 -11.61
N GLU A 161 0.83 -2.33 -11.73
CA GLU A 161 2.22 -2.39 -11.32
C GLU A 161 2.33 -2.52 -9.79
N LYS A 162 1.59 -1.70 -9.05
CA LYS A 162 1.49 -1.81 -7.60
C LYS A 162 0.94 -3.16 -7.16
N LEU A 163 -0.04 -3.71 -7.89
CA LEU A 163 -0.59 -5.04 -7.63
C LEU A 163 0.47 -6.13 -7.80
N ALA A 164 1.27 -6.09 -8.88
CA ALA A 164 2.32 -7.08 -9.13
C ALA A 164 3.37 -7.09 -8.02
N ILE A 165 3.82 -5.91 -7.59
CA ILE A 165 4.77 -5.76 -6.49
C ILE A 165 4.16 -6.25 -5.17
N SER A 166 2.89 -5.90 -4.90
CA SER A 166 2.19 -6.34 -3.70
C SER A 166 2.05 -7.86 -3.63
N LEU A 167 1.77 -8.51 -4.77
CA LEU A 167 1.74 -9.97 -4.86
C LEU A 167 3.12 -10.59 -4.58
N ALA A 168 4.17 -10.04 -5.18
CA ALA A 168 5.54 -10.52 -4.98
C ALA A 168 5.96 -10.42 -3.51
N LEU A 169 5.73 -9.25 -2.89
CA LEU A 169 6.04 -9.02 -1.48
C LEU A 169 5.24 -9.96 -0.55
N ALA A 170 3.93 -10.13 -0.80
CA ALA A 170 3.10 -11.02 -0.01
C ALA A 170 3.53 -12.49 -0.13
N HIS A 171 3.98 -12.93 -1.30
CA HIS A 171 4.52 -14.26 -1.49
C HIS A 171 5.86 -14.45 -0.77
N SER A 172 6.74 -13.45 -0.81
CA SER A 172 8.01 -13.46 -0.07
C SER A 172 7.77 -13.58 1.43
N LEU A 173 6.90 -12.76 2.00
CA LEU A 173 6.53 -12.81 3.43
C LEU A 173 5.93 -14.16 3.82
N LYS A 174 5.10 -14.74 2.95
CA LYS A 174 4.49 -16.03 3.22
C LYS A 174 5.50 -17.17 3.15
N LEU A 175 6.44 -17.10 2.23
CA LEU A 175 7.54 -18.06 2.11
C LEU A 175 8.41 -18.01 3.38
N PHE A 176 8.82 -16.82 3.81
CA PHE A 176 9.61 -16.62 5.01
C PHE A 176 8.90 -17.17 6.27
N TYR A 177 7.59 -16.95 6.38
CA TYR A 177 6.77 -17.53 7.44
C TYR A 177 6.81 -19.06 7.46
N PHE A 178 6.88 -19.72 6.30
CA PHE A 178 6.98 -21.18 6.24
C PHE A 178 8.39 -21.67 6.53
N GLU A 179 9.41 -20.97 6.06
CA GLU A 179 10.82 -21.33 6.28
C GLU A 179 11.16 -21.35 7.77
N GLU A 180 10.71 -20.35 8.53
CA GLU A 180 10.92 -20.32 9.99
C GLU A 180 10.21 -21.46 10.77
N ARG A 181 9.36 -22.24 10.14
CA ARG A 181 8.62 -23.34 10.78
C ARG A 181 9.16 -24.72 10.43
N VAL A 182 10.08 -24.81 9.50
CA VAL A 182 10.66 -26.08 9.04
C VAL A 182 11.93 -26.39 9.83
N ASP A 183 12.55 -25.43 10.49
CA ASP A 183 13.70 -25.58 11.38
C ASP A 183 13.25 -25.85 12.83
#